data_ec28396daf36b001dd16a845b9de1f54
#
_entry.id   ec28396daf36b001dd16a845b9de1f54
#
_cell.length_a   1.000
_cell.length_b   1.000
_cell.length_c   1.000
_cell.angle_alpha   90.00
_cell.angle_beta   90.00
_cell.angle_gamma   90.00
#
_symmetry.space_group_name_H-M   'P 1'
#
loop_
_entity.id
_entity.type
_entity.pdbx_description
1 polymer ?
#
loop_
_entity_poly.entity_id
_entity_poly.type
_entity_poly.pdbx_seq_one_letter_code
_entity_poly.pdbx_strand_id
1 'polypeptide(L)'
;MDRYSEVTNKNQREIVLLKAFPCKWGKCSFCDYILDNSKEEEEINKLNFEVLENITGKYKVLEVINSGSCFEMPKATLLRIKEIIKEKKIERLFLESHWIYKKKIQEMRDFFEIPITFKIGVETFDNEFRNGYLNKNANFETVEELKEYFDSPCIMVGIKGQTKEMIDRDMEIVQKYFDHATINVFINNTWEVKRDQALVDWFENKYKFLIDNPKIEILFNNTDFGVGN
;
A
#
# COMPACT_ATOMS: atom_id res chain seq x y z
N MET A 1 -17.76 4.18 -2.62
CA MET A 1 -16.41 3.64 -2.32
C MET A 1 -16.57 2.19 -1.86
N ASP A 2 -16.07 1.26 -2.64
CA ASP A 2 -16.05 -0.15 -2.29
C ASP A 2 -14.91 -0.41 -1.30
N ARG A 3 -15.21 -1.13 -0.22
CA ARG A 3 -14.26 -1.34 0.89
C ARG A 3 -13.89 -2.80 1.15
N TYR A 4 -14.46 -3.73 0.42
CA TYR A 4 -14.12 -5.15 0.45
C TYR A 4 -14.08 -5.70 -0.96
N SER A 5 -13.09 -6.53 -1.26
CA SER A 5 -12.98 -7.26 -2.51
C SER A 5 -12.16 -8.53 -2.35
N GLU A 6 -12.11 -9.33 -3.43
CA GLU A 6 -11.25 -10.50 -3.57
C GLU A 6 -10.27 -10.29 -4.72
N VAL A 7 -8.97 -10.41 -4.44
CA VAL A 7 -7.94 -10.50 -5.48
C VAL A 7 -7.84 -11.97 -5.90
N THR A 8 -8.25 -12.26 -7.14
CA THR A 8 -8.45 -13.65 -7.59
C THR A 8 -7.40 -14.15 -8.59
N ASN A 9 -6.66 -13.25 -9.23
CA ASN A 9 -5.73 -13.63 -10.31
C ASN A 9 -4.43 -14.22 -9.77
N LYS A 10 -3.55 -13.37 -9.21
CA LYS A 10 -2.30 -13.78 -8.56
C LYS A 10 -2.26 -13.24 -7.14
N ASN A 11 -1.49 -13.89 -6.27
CA ASN A 11 -1.44 -13.56 -4.83
C ASN A 11 -2.85 -13.48 -4.24
N GLN A 12 -3.64 -14.55 -4.43
CA GLN A 12 -5.06 -14.59 -4.04
C GLN A 12 -5.26 -14.25 -2.56
N ARG A 13 -6.13 -13.29 -2.30
CA ARG A 13 -6.44 -12.79 -0.96
C ARG A 13 -7.74 -12.01 -0.92
N GLU A 14 -8.27 -11.86 0.27
CA GLU A 14 -9.31 -10.88 0.54
C GLU A 14 -8.64 -9.55 0.87
N ILE A 15 -9.21 -8.44 0.42
CA ILE A 15 -8.70 -7.10 0.67
C ILE A 15 -9.79 -6.22 1.27
N VAL A 16 -9.43 -5.43 2.28
CA VAL A 16 -10.31 -4.43 2.89
C VAL A 16 -9.65 -3.07 2.90
N LEU A 17 -10.44 -2.03 2.64
CA LEU A 17 -10.05 -0.62 2.78
C LEU A 17 -10.73 -0.06 4.03
N LEU A 18 -9.97 0.14 5.08
CA LEU A 18 -10.44 0.63 6.36
C LEU A 18 -10.19 2.13 6.51
N LYS A 19 -11.03 2.78 7.33
CA LYS A 19 -10.83 4.15 7.75
C LYS A 19 -9.86 4.19 8.94
N ALA A 20 -9.06 5.26 9.03
CA ALA A 20 -8.12 5.47 10.13
C ALA A 20 -8.16 6.91 10.67
N PHE A 21 -7.45 7.15 11.76
CA PHE A 21 -7.13 8.50 12.21
C PHE A 21 -6.26 9.22 11.17
N PRO A 22 -6.20 10.57 11.23
CA PRO A 22 -5.38 11.34 10.31
C PRO A 22 -3.94 10.84 10.23
N CYS A 23 -3.46 10.65 9.00
CA CYS A 23 -2.09 10.23 8.74
C CYS A 23 -1.10 11.18 9.44
N LYS A 24 -0.20 10.62 10.25
CA LYS A 24 0.76 11.38 11.05
C LYS A 24 1.68 12.25 10.20
N TRP A 25 2.06 11.78 9.02
CA TRP A 25 2.81 12.61 8.07
C TRP A 25 1.87 13.56 7.33
N GLY A 26 0.89 13.05 6.59
CA GLY A 26 -0.21 13.78 5.97
C GLY A 26 0.19 14.91 5.01
N LYS A 27 1.40 14.89 4.44
CA LYS A 27 1.95 15.99 3.63
C LYS A 27 2.46 15.55 2.26
N CYS A 28 2.24 14.29 1.87
CA CYS A 28 2.63 13.83 0.55
C CYS A 28 1.85 14.62 -0.52
N SER A 29 2.56 15.20 -1.49
CA SER A 29 2.00 16.13 -2.48
C SER A 29 1.06 15.47 -3.52
N PHE A 30 0.89 14.17 -3.45
CA PHE A 30 0.07 13.37 -4.37
C PHE A 30 -1.08 12.61 -3.69
N CYS A 31 -1.10 12.56 -2.34
CA CYS A 31 -1.95 11.62 -1.62
C CYS A 31 -3.29 12.26 -1.23
N ASP A 32 -4.38 11.75 -1.77
CA ASP A 32 -5.76 12.12 -1.43
C ASP A 32 -6.46 11.14 -0.47
N TYR A 33 -5.82 10.02 -0.12
CA TYR A 33 -6.33 9.09 0.91
C TYR A 33 -6.59 9.75 2.26
N ILE A 34 -5.89 10.86 2.56
CA ILE A 34 -6.13 11.65 3.77
C ILE A 34 -7.54 12.23 3.85
N LEU A 35 -8.26 12.31 2.73
CA LEU A 35 -9.66 12.78 2.69
C LEU A 35 -10.63 11.75 3.29
N ASP A 36 -10.23 10.48 3.39
CA ASP A 36 -11.01 9.41 4.02
C ASP A 36 -10.73 9.27 5.54
N ASN A 37 -9.85 10.07 6.10
CA ASN A 37 -9.54 10.05 7.53
C ASN A 37 -10.67 10.66 8.38
N SER A 38 -10.77 10.22 9.63
CA SER A 38 -11.65 10.83 10.63
C SER A 38 -10.94 10.97 11.97
N LYS A 39 -11.39 11.92 12.79
CA LYS A 39 -10.94 12.04 14.19
C LYS A 39 -11.89 11.35 15.17
N GLU A 40 -13.05 10.94 14.68
CA GLU A 40 -14.12 10.38 15.48
C GLU A 40 -13.95 8.85 15.53
N GLU A 41 -13.37 8.35 16.63
CA GLU A 41 -13.04 6.94 16.80
C GLU A 41 -14.27 6.03 16.67
N GLU A 42 -15.41 6.45 17.17
CA GLU A 42 -16.67 5.69 17.10
C GLU A 42 -17.13 5.51 15.64
N GLU A 43 -17.04 6.58 14.83
CA GLU A 43 -17.35 6.54 13.40
C GLU A 43 -16.42 5.57 12.65
N ILE A 44 -15.12 5.68 12.94
CA ILE A 44 -14.09 4.80 12.34
C ILE A 44 -14.39 3.35 12.67
N ASN A 45 -14.56 3.03 13.95
CA ASN A 45 -14.79 1.66 14.40
C ASN A 45 -16.09 1.09 13.84
N LYS A 46 -17.16 1.85 13.81
CA LYS A 46 -18.45 1.41 13.25
C LYS A 46 -18.29 1.01 11.78
N LEU A 47 -17.72 1.89 10.95
CA LEU A 47 -17.50 1.61 9.53
C LEU A 47 -16.59 0.40 9.35
N ASN A 48 -15.48 0.36 10.08
CA ASN A 48 -14.50 -0.71 9.94
C ASN A 48 -15.09 -2.07 10.33
N PHE A 49 -15.89 -2.14 11.36
CA PHE A 49 -16.56 -3.39 11.78
C PHE A 49 -17.52 -3.89 10.69
N GLU A 50 -18.34 -3.01 10.10
CA GLU A 50 -19.22 -3.35 8.99
C GLU A 50 -18.43 -3.91 7.79
N VAL A 51 -17.27 -3.30 7.47
CA VAL A 51 -16.40 -3.77 6.38
C VAL A 51 -15.79 -5.14 6.72
N LEU A 52 -15.29 -5.31 7.94
CA LEU A 52 -14.64 -6.53 8.40
C LEU A 52 -15.57 -7.75 8.48
N GLU A 53 -16.88 -7.55 8.61
CA GLU A 53 -17.88 -8.63 8.58
C GLU A 53 -17.94 -9.37 7.23
N ASN A 54 -17.48 -8.75 6.14
CA ASN A 54 -17.45 -9.37 4.82
C ASN A 54 -16.34 -10.43 4.66
N ILE A 55 -15.37 -10.47 5.57
CA ILE A 55 -14.22 -11.38 5.47
C ILE A 55 -14.68 -12.82 5.71
N THR A 56 -14.42 -13.67 4.73
CA THR A 56 -14.81 -15.09 4.76
C THR A 56 -13.68 -16.02 5.17
N GLY A 57 -12.43 -15.63 4.97
CA GLY A 57 -11.22 -16.45 5.16
C GLY A 57 -10.96 -17.42 4.00
N LYS A 58 -11.61 -17.24 2.86
CA LYS A 58 -11.55 -18.12 1.68
C LYS A 58 -10.12 -18.42 1.23
N TYR A 59 -9.26 -17.39 1.19
CA TYR A 59 -7.87 -17.53 0.73
C TYR A 59 -6.87 -17.70 1.85
N LYS A 60 -7.26 -17.62 3.12
CA LYS A 60 -6.39 -17.61 4.29
C LYS A 60 -5.37 -16.44 4.30
N VAL A 61 -5.51 -15.52 3.39
CA VAL A 61 -4.68 -14.31 3.27
C VAL A 61 -5.59 -13.09 3.27
N LEU A 62 -5.28 -12.13 4.10
CA LEU A 62 -6.01 -10.87 4.22
C LEU A 62 -5.07 -9.70 4.00
N GLU A 63 -5.41 -8.80 3.10
CA GLU A 63 -4.77 -7.50 2.97
C GLU A 63 -5.65 -6.42 3.61
N VAL A 64 -5.06 -5.68 4.54
CA VAL A 64 -5.72 -4.54 5.17
C VAL A 64 -4.99 -3.28 4.75
N ILE A 65 -5.61 -2.51 3.88
CA ILE A 65 -5.20 -1.15 3.55
C ILE A 65 -6.07 -0.15 4.30
N ASN A 66 -5.55 1.01 4.59
CA ASN A 66 -6.29 2.05 5.27
C ASN A 66 -5.87 3.44 4.81
N SER A 67 -6.62 4.44 5.18
CA SER A 67 -6.40 5.83 4.78
C SER A 67 -5.16 6.50 5.42
N GLY A 68 -4.17 5.72 5.79
CA GLY A 68 -2.91 6.15 6.41
C GLY A 68 -1.96 4.97 6.62
N SER A 69 -1.37 4.87 7.81
CA SER A 69 -0.57 3.73 8.24
C SER A 69 -1.40 2.82 9.16
N CYS A 70 -1.10 1.52 9.17
CA CYS A 70 -1.76 0.58 10.08
C CYS A 70 -1.66 0.99 11.57
N PHE A 71 -0.66 1.79 11.93
CA PHE A 71 -0.49 2.36 13.28
C PHE A 71 -1.47 3.50 13.62
N GLU A 72 -2.24 3.95 12.65
CA GLU A 72 -3.25 5.00 12.80
C GLU A 72 -4.66 4.42 12.87
N MET A 73 -4.81 3.11 12.83
CA MET A 73 -6.08 2.45 13.10
C MET A 73 -6.42 2.48 14.60
N PRO A 74 -7.69 2.66 14.99
CA PRO A 74 -8.12 2.53 16.37
C PRO A 74 -7.78 1.16 16.95
N LYS A 75 -7.50 1.13 18.25
CA LYS A 75 -7.19 -0.14 18.93
C LYS A 75 -8.32 -1.15 18.82
N ALA A 76 -9.58 -0.71 18.88
CA ALA A 76 -10.73 -1.60 18.75
C ALA A 76 -10.78 -2.25 17.35
N THR A 77 -10.48 -1.50 16.28
CA THR A 77 -10.36 -2.05 14.93
C THR A 77 -9.24 -3.11 14.84
N LEU A 78 -8.05 -2.83 15.41
CA LEU A 78 -6.94 -3.80 15.43
C LEU A 78 -7.30 -5.08 16.18
N LEU A 79 -7.99 -4.96 17.32
CA LEU A 79 -8.48 -6.12 18.07
C LEU A 79 -9.49 -6.92 17.26
N ARG A 80 -10.42 -6.28 16.56
CA ARG A 80 -11.40 -6.98 15.72
C ARG A 80 -10.72 -7.73 14.57
N ILE A 81 -9.70 -7.15 13.95
CA ILE A 81 -8.88 -7.85 12.94
C ILE A 81 -8.24 -9.10 13.57
N LYS A 82 -7.66 -8.98 14.79
CA LYS A 82 -7.05 -10.13 15.47
C LYS A 82 -8.05 -11.24 15.79
N GLU A 83 -9.28 -10.91 16.14
CA GLU A 83 -10.37 -11.86 16.33
C GLU A 83 -10.71 -12.58 15.01
N ILE A 84 -10.90 -11.84 13.92
CA ILE A 84 -11.20 -12.38 12.59
C ILE A 84 -10.09 -13.32 12.10
N ILE A 85 -8.83 -12.97 12.34
CA ILE A 85 -7.68 -13.85 12.02
C ILE A 85 -7.90 -15.23 12.65
N LYS A 86 -8.31 -15.29 13.91
CA LYS A 86 -8.57 -16.55 14.63
C LYS A 86 -9.85 -17.24 14.13
N GLU A 87 -10.95 -16.50 14.02
CA GLU A 87 -12.26 -17.01 13.58
C GLU A 87 -12.20 -17.61 12.18
N LYS A 88 -11.54 -16.91 11.24
CA LYS A 88 -11.46 -17.27 9.81
C LYS A 88 -10.21 -18.07 9.47
N LYS A 89 -9.33 -18.30 10.44
CA LYS A 89 -8.06 -19.03 10.28
C LYS A 89 -7.20 -18.39 9.20
N ILE A 90 -7.06 -17.07 9.25
CA ILE A 90 -6.15 -16.32 8.38
C ILE A 90 -4.71 -16.70 8.74
N GLU A 91 -3.91 -17.01 7.75
CA GLU A 91 -2.54 -17.50 7.92
C GLU A 91 -1.48 -16.45 7.57
N ARG A 92 -1.86 -15.39 6.85
CA ARG A 92 -0.98 -14.28 6.48
C ARG A 92 -1.75 -12.97 6.37
N LEU A 93 -1.12 -11.89 6.85
CA LEU A 93 -1.59 -10.52 6.62
C LEU A 93 -0.68 -9.76 5.65
N PHE A 94 -1.28 -8.82 4.93
CA PHE A 94 -0.60 -7.67 4.34
C PHE A 94 -1.07 -6.42 5.07
N LEU A 95 -0.12 -5.61 5.54
CA LEU A 95 -0.37 -4.32 6.17
C LEU A 95 0.47 -3.24 5.51
N GLU A 96 -0.02 -2.02 5.49
CA GLU A 96 0.73 -0.87 4.99
C GLU A 96 1.22 0.02 6.13
N SER A 97 2.45 0.50 6.01
CA SER A 97 2.98 1.46 6.97
C SER A 97 3.90 2.49 6.30
N HIS A 98 3.87 3.70 6.83
CA HIS A 98 4.78 4.76 6.44
C HIS A 98 6.15 4.57 7.11
N TRP A 99 7.22 5.04 6.47
CA TRP A 99 8.60 4.96 6.95
C TRP A 99 8.82 5.50 8.38
N ILE A 100 8.05 6.53 8.78
CA ILE A 100 8.15 7.09 10.14
C ILE A 100 7.86 6.10 11.25
N TYR A 101 7.20 4.98 10.93
CA TYR A 101 6.88 3.91 11.87
C TYR A 101 7.84 2.71 11.81
N LYS A 102 8.93 2.78 11.02
CA LYS A 102 9.84 1.64 10.81
C LYS A 102 10.25 0.92 12.10
N LYS A 103 10.53 1.65 13.17
CA LYS A 103 10.93 1.08 14.46
C LYS A 103 9.79 0.39 15.23
N LYS A 104 8.54 0.57 14.81
CA LYS A 104 7.34 -0.03 15.42
C LYS A 104 6.82 -1.27 14.69
N ILE A 105 7.40 -1.62 13.55
CA ILE A 105 6.95 -2.75 12.73
C ILE A 105 6.90 -4.05 13.55
N GLN A 106 7.88 -4.28 14.42
CA GLN A 106 7.91 -5.47 15.27
C GLN A 106 6.75 -5.51 16.28
N GLU A 107 6.31 -4.36 16.81
CA GLU A 107 5.14 -4.29 17.72
C GLU A 107 3.87 -4.87 17.04
N MET A 108 3.70 -4.60 15.75
CA MET A 108 2.54 -5.10 14.99
C MET A 108 2.67 -6.60 14.68
N ARG A 109 3.89 -7.09 14.39
CA ARG A 109 4.18 -8.52 14.21
C ARG A 109 3.87 -9.29 15.49
N ASP A 110 4.33 -8.78 16.64
CA ASP A 110 4.11 -9.39 17.94
C ASP A 110 2.61 -9.35 18.34
N PHE A 111 1.89 -8.29 17.94
CA PHE A 111 0.48 -8.15 18.22
C PHE A 111 -0.38 -9.18 17.49
N PHE A 112 -0.16 -9.38 16.18
CA PHE A 112 -1.01 -10.29 15.40
C PHE A 112 -0.58 -11.75 15.48
N GLU A 113 0.68 -12.05 15.78
CA GLU A 113 1.20 -13.41 16.00
C GLU A 113 1.09 -14.34 14.77
N ILE A 114 0.97 -13.78 13.58
CA ILE A 114 1.01 -14.49 12.29
C ILE A 114 1.96 -13.78 11.33
N PRO A 115 2.42 -14.44 10.25
CA PRO A 115 3.24 -13.79 9.23
C PRO A 115 2.58 -12.55 8.65
N ILE A 116 3.31 -11.43 8.62
CA ILE A 116 2.87 -10.18 8.02
C ILE A 116 3.84 -9.76 6.94
N THR A 117 3.32 -9.51 5.75
CA THR A 117 4.03 -8.78 4.68
C THR A 117 3.76 -7.29 4.86
N PHE A 118 4.78 -6.53 5.28
CA PHE A 118 4.65 -5.08 5.39
C PHE A 118 4.92 -4.40 4.07
N LYS A 119 3.90 -3.71 3.57
CA LYS A 119 3.98 -2.83 2.39
C LYS A 119 4.37 -1.42 2.82
N ILE A 120 5.09 -0.74 1.95
CA ILE A 120 5.44 0.68 2.13
C ILE A 120 5.34 1.43 0.80
N GLY A 121 4.68 2.58 0.81
CA GLY A 121 4.77 3.53 -0.29
C GLY A 121 6.18 4.11 -0.37
N VAL A 122 6.99 3.56 -1.26
CA VAL A 122 8.31 4.10 -1.63
C VAL A 122 8.15 5.16 -2.70
N GLU A 123 7.21 4.98 -3.59
CA GLU A 123 6.86 5.76 -4.76
C GLU A 123 7.94 5.73 -5.84
N THR A 124 9.20 5.94 -5.49
CA THR A 124 10.40 5.79 -6.32
C THR A 124 11.64 5.65 -5.45
N PHE A 125 12.66 4.96 -5.93
CA PHE A 125 13.97 4.89 -5.27
C PHE A 125 14.82 6.13 -5.51
N ASP A 126 14.40 7.06 -6.37
CA ASP A 126 15.03 8.37 -6.48
C ASP A 126 14.71 9.23 -5.26
N ASN A 127 15.72 9.53 -4.45
CA ASN A 127 15.54 10.22 -3.18
C ASN A 127 15.08 11.67 -3.34
N GLU A 128 15.59 12.37 -4.34
CA GLU A 128 15.21 13.77 -4.59
C GLU A 128 13.75 13.87 -5.05
N PHE A 129 13.36 13.01 -5.97
CA PHE A 129 11.97 12.96 -6.43
C PHE A 129 11.03 12.50 -5.31
N ARG A 130 11.39 11.44 -4.57
CA ARG A 130 10.59 10.91 -3.46
C ARG A 130 10.36 11.92 -2.35
N ASN A 131 11.43 12.54 -1.84
CA ASN A 131 11.36 13.39 -0.66
C ASN A 131 11.27 14.89 -1.00
N GLY A 132 11.89 15.34 -2.09
CA GLY A 132 11.83 16.72 -2.56
C GLY A 132 10.52 17.03 -3.27
N TYR A 133 10.21 16.30 -4.34
CA TYR A 133 9.02 16.60 -5.17
C TYR A 133 7.73 16.00 -4.59
N LEU A 134 7.73 14.72 -4.21
CA LEU A 134 6.56 14.04 -3.67
C LEU A 134 6.35 14.29 -2.17
N ASN A 135 7.31 14.89 -1.48
CA ASN A 135 7.26 15.18 -0.05
C ASN A 135 6.90 13.95 0.81
N LYS A 136 7.46 12.79 0.46
CA LYS A 136 7.11 11.51 1.09
C LYS A 136 7.68 11.34 2.50
N ASN A 137 8.80 12.00 2.82
CA ASN A 137 9.52 11.83 4.09
C ASN A 137 9.89 10.36 4.41
N ALA A 138 10.29 9.62 3.39
CA ALA A 138 10.79 8.25 3.53
C ALA A 138 12.32 8.25 3.30
N ASN A 139 13.07 8.58 4.36
CA ASN A 139 14.51 8.83 4.31
C ASN A 139 15.31 7.56 4.61
N PHE A 140 15.28 6.59 3.71
CA PHE A 140 16.22 5.47 3.68
C PHE A 140 17.32 5.76 2.66
N GLU A 141 18.53 5.31 2.94
CA GLU A 141 19.70 5.53 2.09
C GLU A 141 19.93 4.38 1.12
N THR A 142 19.65 3.16 1.54
CA THR A 142 19.87 1.94 0.74
C THR A 142 18.64 1.04 0.70
N VAL A 143 18.60 0.15 -0.29
CA VAL A 143 17.53 -0.87 -0.41
C VAL A 143 17.60 -1.85 0.76
N GLU A 144 18.82 -2.16 1.22
CA GLU A 144 19.04 -3.04 2.35
C GLU A 144 18.46 -2.46 3.63
N GLU A 145 18.64 -1.16 3.90
CA GLU A 145 18.01 -0.48 5.03
C GLU A 145 16.47 -0.55 4.95
N LEU A 146 15.90 -0.35 3.77
CA LEU A 146 14.46 -0.47 3.58
C LEU A 146 13.97 -1.89 3.94
N LYS A 147 14.71 -2.91 3.50
CA LYS A 147 14.37 -4.33 3.70
C LYS A 147 14.51 -4.81 5.14
N GLU A 148 15.24 -4.11 5.99
CA GLU A 148 15.26 -4.42 7.43
C GLU A 148 13.88 -4.32 8.07
N TYR A 149 13.00 -3.51 7.51
CA TYR A 149 11.68 -3.21 8.09
C TYR A 149 10.51 -3.63 7.20
N PHE A 150 10.66 -3.54 5.88
CA PHE A 150 9.57 -3.69 4.93
C PHE A 150 9.84 -4.78 3.90
N ASP A 151 8.79 -5.52 3.57
CA ASP A 151 8.86 -6.69 2.70
C ASP A 151 8.46 -6.36 1.25
N SER A 152 7.65 -5.32 1.05
CA SER A 152 7.00 -5.03 -0.24
C SER A 152 6.90 -3.53 -0.51
N PRO A 153 7.67 -3.00 -1.47
CA PRO A 153 7.53 -1.60 -1.89
C PRO A 153 6.32 -1.40 -2.80
N CYS A 154 5.64 -0.27 -2.62
CA CYS A 154 4.71 0.29 -3.59
C CYS A 154 5.41 1.40 -4.35
N ILE A 155 5.44 1.30 -5.68
CA ILE A 155 6.09 2.24 -6.60
C ILE A 155 5.02 2.96 -7.41
N MET A 156 5.18 4.24 -7.66
CA MET A 156 4.34 4.99 -8.59
C MET A 156 5.07 5.27 -9.91
N VAL A 157 4.36 5.11 -11.01
CA VAL A 157 4.87 5.39 -12.36
C VAL A 157 3.94 6.32 -13.12
N GLY A 158 4.51 7.13 -14.01
CA GLY A 158 3.74 8.04 -14.85
C GLY A 158 3.40 9.38 -14.19
N ILE A 159 4.22 9.84 -13.25
CA ILE A 159 4.12 11.17 -12.65
C ILE A 159 4.90 12.18 -13.49
N LYS A 160 4.30 13.33 -13.75
CA LYS A 160 4.98 14.43 -14.45
C LYS A 160 6.24 14.86 -13.70
N GLY A 161 7.38 14.83 -14.39
CA GLY A 161 8.70 15.08 -13.81
C GLY A 161 9.50 13.83 -13.51
N GLN A 162 8.90 12.63 -13.48
CA GLN A 162 9.68 11.39 -13.54
C GLN A 162 10.39 11.27 -14.88
N THR A 163 11.52 10.57 -14.90
CA THR A 163 12.20 10.19 -16.14
C THR A 163 12.09 8.67 -16.38
N LYS A 164 12.35 8.27 -17.62
CA LYS A 164 12.40 6.85 -17.97
C LYS A 164 13.49 6.11 -17.18
N GLU A 165 14.61 6.77 -16.98
CA GLU A 165 15.77 6.24 -16.22
C GLU A 165 15.42 6.01 -14.74
N MET A 166 14.64 6.91 -14.13
CA MET A 166 14.13 6.71 -12.76
C MET A 166 13.27 5.45 -12.68
N ILE A 167 12.31 5.32 -13.60
CA ILE A 167 11.41 4.15 -13.64
C ILE A 167 12.19 2.87 -13.96
N ASP A 168 13.14 2.91 -14.90
CA ASP A 168 13.99 1.75 -15.20
C ASP A 168 14.75 1.26 -13.98
N ARG A 169 15.34 2.19 -13.22
CA ARG A 169 16.01 1.89 -11.96
C ARG A 169 15.07 1.31 -10.92
N ASP A 170 13.88 1.88 -10.77
CA ASP A 170 12.88 1.38 -9.83
C ASP A 170 12.46 -0.06 -10.18
N MET A 171 12.22 -0.35 -11.46
CA MET A 171 11.86 -1.69 -11.93
C MET A 171 13.01 -2.70 -11.77
N GLU A 172 14.24 -2.28 -11.99
CA GLU A 172 15.42 -3.13 -11.72
C GLU A 172 15.53 -3.49 -10.24
N ILE A 173 15.37 -2.50 -9.35
CA ILE A 173 15.44 -2.70 -7.90
C ILE A 173 14.34 -3.64 -7.41
N VAL A 174 13.08 -3.41 -7.79
CA VAL A 174 11.98 -4.26 -7.30
C VAL A 174 12.13 -5.70 -7.78
N GLN A 175 12.53 -5.93 -9.03
CA GLN A 175 12.73 -7.28 -9.55
C GLN A 175 13.90 -8.02 -8.89
N LYS A 176 14.95 -7.30 -8.53
CA LYS A 176 16.18 -7.88 -7.98
C LYS A 176 16.08 -8.15 -6.48
N TYR A 177 15.47 -7.26 -5.73
CA TYR A 177 15.59 -7.25 -4.28
C TYR A 177 14.33 -7.69 -3.53
N PHE A 178 13.15 -7.71 -4.18
CA PHE A 178 11.90 -7.98 -3.49
C PHE A 178 11.17 -9.21 -4.06
N ASP A 179 10.52 -9.95 -3.16
CA ASP A 179 9.66 -11.09 -3.53
C ASP A 179 8.21 -10.69 -3.77
N HIS A 180 7.86 -9.46 -3.44
CA HIS A 180 6.57 -8.85 -3.74
C HIS A 180 6.74 -7.33 -3.92
N ALA A 181 6.07 -6.76 -4.91
CA ALA A 181 5.97 -5.31 -5.11
C ALA A 181 4.65 -4.94 -5.78
N THR A 182 4.14 -3.76 -5.50
CA THR A 182 2.99 -3.17 -6.18
C THR A 182 3.44 -1.96 -6.98
N ILE A 183 3.08 -1.91 -8.26
CA ILE A 183 3.37 -0.78 -9.15
C ILE A 183 2.05 -0.07 -9.45
N ASN A 184 1.91 1.15 -8.97
CA ASN A 184 0.72 1.97 -9.18
C ASN A 184 0.96 2.92 -10.37
N VAL A 185 0.19 2.77 -11.43
CA VAL A 185 0.15 3.74 -12.52
C VAL A 185 -0.63 4.97 -12.04
N PHE A 186 0.05 6.11 -11.93
CA PHE A 186 -0.52 7.30 -11.32
C PHE A 186 -1.76 7.81 -12.08
N ILE A 187 -2.82 8.07 -11.32
CA ILE A 187 -4.06 8.68 -11.82
C ILE A 187 -4.20 10.08 -11.21
N ASN A 188 -4.58 11.05 -12.04
CA ASN A 188 -4.82 12.40 -11.56
C ASN A 188 -5.90 12.41 -10.45
N ASN A 189 -5.61 13.10 -9.40
CA ASN A 189 -6.50 13.37 -8.30
C ASN A 189 -6.64 14.89 -8.05
N THR A 190 -7.12 15.27 -6.88
CA THR A 190 -7.35 16.68 -6.51
C THR A 190 -6.08 17.48 -6.25
N TRP A 191 -4.90 16.81 -6.14
CA TRP A 191 -3.63 17.45 -5.83
C TRP A 191 -2.90 18.01 -7.06
N GLU A 192 -1.83 18.76 -6.81
CA GLU A 192 -1.06 19.45 -7.87
C GLU A 192 -0.24 18.52 -8.74
N VAL A 193 0.17 17.37 -8.19
CA VAL A 193 0.90 16.36 -8.94
C VAL A 193 0.05 15.83 -10.08
N LYS A 194 0.63 15.75 -11.27
CA LYS A 194 -0.10 15.39 -12.51
C LYS A 194 0.51 14.17 -13.19
N ARG A 195 -0.34 13.40 -13.85
CA ARG A 195 0.03 12.26 -14.70
C ARG A 195 0.73 12.75 -15.97
N ASP A 196 1.75 12.02 -16.37
CA ASP A 196 2.40 12.10 -17.69
C ASP A 196 1.97 10.89 -18.53
N GLN A 197 1.03 11.12 -19.45
CA GLN A 197 0.48 10.04 -20.26
C GLN A 197 1.52 9.41 -21.19
N ALA A 198 2.42 10.20 -21.75
CA ALA A 198 3.46 9.67 -22.63
C ALA A 198 4.43 8.74 -21.90
N LEU A 199 4.70 9.05 -20.63
CA LEU A 199 5.53 8.21 -19.76
C LEU A 199 4.78 6.93 -19.38
N VAL A 200 3.47 7.00 -19.13
CA VAL A 200 2.62 5.82 -18.87
C VAL A 200 2.60 4.90 -20.09
N ASP A 201 2.33 5.44 -21.29
CA ASP A 201 2.30 4.66 -22.53
C ASP A 201 3.63 3.96 -22.78
N TRP A 202 4.73 4.65 -22.50
CA TRP A 202 6.07 4.07 -22.59
C TRP A 202 6.28 2.95 -21.56
N PHE A 203 5.86 3.15 -20.31
CA PHE A 203 5.97 2.13 -19.25
C PHE A 203 5.16 0.88 -19.62
N GLU A 204 3.91 1.04 -20.01
CA GLU A 204 3.04 -0.06 -20.41
C GLU A 204 3.65 -0.89 -21.56
N ASN A 205 4.21 -0.23 -22.57
CA ASN A 205 4.86 -0.93 -23.67
C ASN A 205 6.12 -1.67 -23.24
N LYS A 206 6.98 -1.02 -22.44
CA LYS A 206 8.28 -1.59 -22.05
C LYS A 206 8.15 -2.71 -21.03
N TYR A 207 7.25 -2.55 -20.07
CA TYR A 207 7.12 -3.43 -18.91
C TYR A 207 5.90 -4.35 -18.96
N LYS A 208 5.26 -4.49 -20.12
CA LYS A 208 4.12 -5.38 -20.34
C LYS A 208 4.35 -6.81 -19.81
N PHE A 209 5.57 -7.33 -19.91
CA PHE A 209 5.93 -8.66 -19.44
C PHE A 209 5.82 -8.83 -17.91
N LEU A 210 5.82 -7.75 -17.15
CA LEU A 210 5.65 -7.80 -15.69
C LEU A 210 4.21 -8.13 -15.27
N ILE A 211 3.24 -8.01 -16.17
CA ILE A 211 1.84 -8.36 -15.88
C ILE A 211 1.74 -9.83 -15.46
N ASP A 212 2.54 -10.70 -16.07
CA ASP A 212 2.55 -12.14 -15.78
C ASP A 212 3.54 -12.52 -14.66
N ASN A 213 4.30 -11.57 -14.14
CA ASN A 213 5.26 -11.83 -13.06
C ASN A 213 4.52 -12.04 -11.73
N PRO A 214 4.65 -13.21 -11.07
CA PRO A 214 3.94 -13.50 -9.82
C PRO A 214 4.36 -12.62 -8.65
N LYS A 215 5.55 -12.00 -8.71
CA LYS A 215 6.07 -11.13 -7.66
C LYS A 215 5.62 -9.67 -7.78
N ILE A 216 5.08 -9.27 -8.93
CA ILE A 216 4.77 -7.86 -9.22
C ILE A 216 3.30 -7.71 -9.55
N GLU A 217 2.61 -6.85 -8.84
CA GLU A 217 1.24 -6.45 -9.10
C GLU A 217 1.23 -5.06 -9.71
N ILE A 218 0.66 -4.90 -10.90
CA ILE A 218 0.52 -3.61 -11.57
C ILE A 218 -0.93 -3.19 -11.49
N LEU A 219 -1.17 -2.00 -10.91
CA LEU A 219 -2.47 -1.35 -10.85
C LEU A 219 -2.50 -0.22 -11.87
N PHE A 220 -3.25 -0.40 -12.93
CA PHE A 220 -3.48 0.62 -13.95
C PHE A 220 -4.51 1.64 -13.51
N ASN A 221 -5.40 1.23 -12.58
CA ASN A 221 -6.37 2.07 -11.91
C ASN A 221 -6.31 1.84 -10.40
N ASN A 222 -6.63 2.86 -9.62
CA ASN A 222 -6.64 2.77 -8.14
C ASN A 222 -7.62 1.71 -7.62
N THR A 223 -8.59 1.30 -8.44
CA THR A 223 -9.63 0.32 -8.10
C THR A 223 -9.35 -1.10 -8.62
N ASP A 224 -8.19 -1.37 -9.20
CA ASP A 224 -7.88 -2.67 -9.80
C ASP A 224 -7.87 -3.84 -8.78
N PHE A 225 -7.71 -3.54 -7.50
CA PHE A 225 -7.94 -4.53 -6.43
C PHE A 225 -9.41 -4.62 -5.98
N GLY A 226 -10.32 -3.87 -6.61
CA GLY A 226 -11.76 -3.88 -6.32
C GLY A 226 -12.16 -3.10 -5.08
N VAL A 227 -11.27 -2.31 -4.49
CA VAL A 227 -11.57 -1.37 -3.40
C VAL A 227 -11.14 0.05 -3.79
N GLY A 228 -11.75 1.05 -3.13
CA GLY A 228 -11.53 2.46 -3.46
C GLY A 228 -12.62 3.03 -4.38
N ASN A 229 -12.36 4.23 -4.95
CA ASN A 229 -13.23 4.92 -5.92
C ASN A 229 -12.54 5.05 -7.25
#